data_f9920aafea05d21d672552bc698effa2
#
_entry.id   f9920aafea05d21d672552bc698effa2
#
_cell.length_a   1.000
_cell.length_b   1.000
_cell.length_c   1.000
_cell.angle_alpha   90.00
_cell.angle_beta   90.00
_cell.angle_gamma   90.00
#
_symmetry.space_group_name_H-M   'P 1'
#
loop_
_entity.id
_entity.type
_entity.pdbx_description
1 polymer ?
#
loop_
_entity_poly.entity_id
_entity_poly.type
_entity_poly.pdbx_seq_one_letter_code
_entity_poly.pdbx_strand_id
1 'polypeptide(L)'
;MSSASQQLVPQSETSFSVAGPMSVSRGGVMGLVQDYGELTKSGVTSLIMMTAWWGFYFGAFKSGVSSMSWTLVHAVAGIGLVAAGTAALNEVMEYKTDARMRRTALRPLPARRMSLVHAALAGGAMIVGGGLYLTLATNPLTGALTLATSAMYLAAYTPLKKIHPICTFIGAIPGAMPGVLGWTAARNRLDWEALVLFGIVFLWQFPHFFSIAWLYREDYERGSIRMLPVVEADGRSTVRNIVLYALALIPISLAPVYLGMSGRIYLAGAVVMGVALLWFGVRLARLHLPPTAARSKAAARHLLQATVFYLPLLLALMMLNTAAR
;
A
#
# COMPACT_ATOMS: atom_id res chain seq x y z
N MET A 1 -42.23 23.67 -61.64
CA MET A 1 -42.95 24.35 -60.56
C MET A 1 -43.30 23.31 -59.48
N SER A 2 -42.61 23.28 -58.39
CA SER A 2 -43.12 22.94 -57.05
C SER A 2 -41.91 22.99 -56.08
N SER A 3 -41.88 24.03 -55.29
CA SER A 3 -40.90 24.26 -54.23
C SER A 3 -41.22 23.39 -53.01
N ALA A 4 -40.31 22.55 -52.57
CA ALA A 4 -40.36 21.86 -51.30
C ALA A 4 -39.63 22.67 -50.24
N SER A 5 -40.38 23.23 -49.31
CA SER A 5 -39.93 23.97 -48.14
C SER A 5 -39.23 23.00 -47.15
N GLN A 6 -37.95 23.21 -46.89
CA GLN A 6 -37.27 22.55 -45.78
C GLN A 6 -37.65 23.22 -44.46
N GLN A 7 -38.37 22.51 -43.62
CA GLN A 7 -38.62 22.88 -42.22
C GLN A 7 -37.36 22.62 -41.40
N LEU A 8 -36.77 23.68 -40.88
CA LEU A 8 -35.71 23.65 -39.86
C LEU A 8 -36.32 23.17 -38.52
N VAL A 9 -35.89 22.02 -38.06
CA VAL A 9 -36.19 21.55 -36.71
C VAL A 9 -35.21 22.24 -35.76
N PRO A 10 -35.69 22.91 -34.68
CA PRO A 10 -34.81 23.50 -33.69
C PRO A 10 -34.16 22.38 -32.87
N GLN A 11 -32.82 22.32 -32.90
CA GLN A 11 -32.06 21.50 -31.98
C GLN A 11 -32.14 22.12 -30.57
N SER A 12 -32.93 21.48 -29.69
CA SER A 12 -32.90 21.79 -28.27
C SER A 12 -31.55 21.34 -27.69
N GLU A 13 -30.66 22.27 -27.41
CA GLU A 13 -29.49 22.08 -26.58
C GLU A 13 -29.99 21.72 -25.17
N THR A 14 -30.12 20.44 -24.90
CA THR A 14 -30.20 19.94 -23.52
C THR A 14 -28.80 20.07 -22.90
N SER A 15 -28.56 21.21 -22.26
CA SER A 15 -27.45 21.40 -21.33
C SER A 15 -27.58 20.37 -20.21
N PHE A 16 -26.86 19.24 -20.33
CA PHE A 16 -26.62 18.37 -19.21
C PHE A 16 -25.77 19.12 -18.19
N SER A 17 -26.43 19.78 -17.27
CA SER A 17 -25.83 20.24 -16.03
C SER A 17 -25.33 18.99 -15.29
N VAL A 18 -24.02 18.77 -15.35
CA VAL A 18 -23.35 17.79 -14.45
C VAL A 18 -23.49 18.38 -13.05
N ALA A 19 -24.55 17.97 -12.34
CA ALA A 19 -24.67 18.21 -10.92
C ALA A 19 -23.41 17.63 -10.26
N GLY A 20 -22.52 18.50 -9.80
CA GLY A 20 -21.35 18.11 -9.02
C GLY A 20 -21.81 17.26 -7.83
N PRO A 21 -20.99 16.32 -7.34
CA PRO A 21 -21.36 15.47 -6.21
C PRO A 21 -21.79 16.37 -5.06
N MET A 22 -23.04 16.22 -4.61
CA MET A 22 -23.56 16.92 -3.45
C MET A 22 -22.60 16.66 -2.28
N SER A 23 -22.00 17.73 -1.75
CA SER A 23 -21.18 17.65 -0.55
C SER A 23 -22.08 17.22 0.61
N VAL A 24 -22.04 15.94 0.94
CA VAL A 24 -22.64 15.45 2.18
C VAL A 24 -21.76 15.96 3.31
N SER A 25 -22.10 17.13 3.86
CA SER A 25 -21.46 17.65 5.06
C SER A 25 -21.75 16.67 6.20
N ARG A 26 -20.73 15.92 6.61
CA ARG A 26 -20.78 15.17 7.87
C ARG A 26 -20.57 16.19 9.00
N GLY A 27 -21.67 16.78 9.51
CA GLY A 27 -21.60 17.80 10.55
C GLY A 27 -21.06 17.26 11.89
N GLY A 28 -20.42 18.14 12.66
CA GLY A 28 -19.96 17.85 14.04
C GLY A 28 -18.61 17.16 14.17
N VAL A 29 -18.19 16.92 15.41
CA VAL A 29 -16.89 16.33 15.77
C VAL A 29 -16.72 14.92 15.18
N MET A 30 -17.77 14.11 15.17
CA MET A 30 -17.72 12.75 14.61
C MET A 30 -17.44 12.75 13.11
N GLY A 31 -18.02 13.70 12.36
CA GLY A 31 -17.72 13.88 10.92
C GLY A 31 -16.26 14.24 10.68
N LEU A 32 -15.70 15.13 11.52
CA LEU A 32 -14.29 15.50 11.42
C LEU A 32 -13.36 14.32 11.71
N VAL A 33 -13.64 13.52 12.74
CA VAL A 33 -12.86 12.30 13.07
C VAL A 33 -12.87 11.31 11.92
N GLN A 34 -14.04 11.10 11.28
CA GLN A 34 -14.16 10.23 10.12
C GLN A 34 -13.36 10.76 8.93
N ASP A 35 -13.42 12.06 8.64
CA ASP A 35 -12.67 12.67 7.55
C ASP A 35 -11.15 12.60 7.78
N TYR A 36 -10.67 12.79 9.01
CA TYR A 36 -9.27 12.53 9.34
C TYR A 36 -8.89 11.06 9.21
N GLY A 37 -9.75 10.14 9.61
CA GLY A 37 -9.53 8.70 9.42
C GLY A 37 -9.40 8.30 7.94
N GLU A 38 -10.22 8.91 7.06
CA GLU A 38 -10.14 8.73 5.61
C GLU A 38 -8.86 9.40 5.04
N LEU A 39 -8.56 10.65 5.41
CA LEU A 39 -7.38 11.42 4.97
C LEU A 39 -6.07 10.69 5.30
N THR A 40 -5.96 10.21 6.53
CA THR A 40 -4.76 9.49 7.02
C THR A 40 -4.74 8.03 6.59
N LYS A 41 -5.76 7.56 5.85
CA LYS A 41 -5.89 6.14 5.43
C LYS A 41 -5.73 5.21 6.63
N SER A 42 -6.48 5.43 7.70
CA SER A 42 -6.32 4.77 9.01
C SER A 42 -6.13 3.25 8.92
N GLY A 43 -6.86 2.55 8.03
CA GLY A 43 -6.67 1.10 7.81
C GLY A 43 -5.26 0.75 7.29
N VAL A 44 -4.73 1.50 6.33
CA VAL A 44 -3.37 1.27 5.80
C VAL A 44 -2.33 1.65 6.85
N THR A 45 -2.52 2.77 7.53
CA THR A 45 -1.64 3.23 8.61
C THR A 45 -1.57 2.22 9.75
N SER A 46 -2.69 1.60 10.13
CA SER A 46 -2.71 0.52 11.12
C SER A 46 -1.92 -0.72 10.68
N LEU A 47 -1.98 -1.10 9.40
CA LEU A 47 -1.17 -2.18 8.85
C LEU A 47 0.33 -1.84 8.87
N ILE A 48 0.70 -0.58 8.57
CA ILE A 48 2.07 -0.09 8.70
C ILE A 48 2.56 -0.20 10.14
N MET A 49 1.75 0.24 11.10
CA MET A 49 2.06 0.15 12.53
C MET A 49 2.24 -1.30 12.98
N MET A 50 1.37 -2.20 12.54
CA MET A 50 1.47 -3.63 12.83
C MET A 50 2.76 -4.24 12.24
N THR A 51 3.13 -3.88 11.01
CA THR A 51 4.36 -4.36 10.39
C THR A 51 5.60 -3.81 11.11
N ALA A 52 5.57 -2.55 11.58
CA ALA A 52 6.62 -1.97 12.39
C ALA A 52 6.73 -2.68 13.76
N TRP A 53 5.59 -2.99 14.39
CA TRP A 53 5.60 -3.79 15.61
C TRP A 53 6.28 -5.17 15.42
N TRP A 54 6.04 -5.87 14.32
CA TRP A 54 6.73 -7.12 14.02
C TRP A 54 8.24 -6.94 13.87
N GLY A 55 8.66 -5.91 13.14
CA GLY A 55 10.08 -5.58 13.01
C GLY A 55 10.72 -5.31 14.36
N PHE A 56 10.05 -4.55 15.21
CA PHE A 56 10.49 -4.27 16.57
C PHE A 56 10.58 -5.56 17.41
N TYR A 57 9.57 -6.41 17.35
CA TYR A 57 9.53 -7.68 18.09
C TYR A 57 10.79 -8.53 17.78
N PHE A 58 11.13 -8.75 16.52
CA PHE A 58 12.29 -9.54 16.14
C PHE A 58 13.61 -8.84 16.47
N GLY A 59 13.68 -7.52 16.33
CA GLY A 59 14.83 -6.73 16.75
C GLY A 59 15.08 -6.82 18.26
N ALA A 60 14.06 -6.66 19.06
CA ALA A 60 14.10 -6.78 20.51
C ALA A 60 14.47 -8.20 20.95
N PHE A 61 13.86 -9.22 20.34
CA PHE A 61 14.16 -10.62 20.61
C PHE A 61 15.65 -10.93 20.37
N LYS A 62 16.24 -10.47 19.26
CA LYS A 62 17.66 -10.65 18.97
C LYS A 62 18.56 -9.92 19.96
N SER A 63 18.13 -8.81 20.52
CA SER A 63 18.88 -8.03 21.50
C SER A 63 18.76 -8.57 22.94
N GLY A 64 17.89 -9.53 23.21
CA GLY A 64 17.57 -9.95 24.56
C GLY A 64 16.83 -8.87 25.38
N VAL A 65 16.24 -7.86 24.71
CA VAL A 65 15.46 -6.77 25.32
C VAL A 65 13.98 -7.14 25.30
N SER A 66 13.21 -6.63 26.27
CA SER A 66 11.76 -6.83 26.26
C SER A 66 11.11 -6.32 24.99
N SER A 67 10.36 -7.16 24.29
CA SER A 67 9.56 -6.79 23.12
C SER A 67 8.35 -5.91 23.49
N MET A 68 7.99 -5.85 24.77
CA MET A 68 6.95 -4.98 25.32
C MET A 68 7.61 -3.88 26.16
N SER A 69 8.05 -2.82 25.51
CA SER A 69 8.73 -1.69 26.12
C SER A 69 8.11 -0.37 25.70
N TRP A 70 8.38 0.69 26.45
CA TRP A 70 7.97 2.05 26.05
C TRP A 70 8.57 2.45 24.71
N THR A 71 9.77 1.98 24.37
CA THR A 71 10.38 2.19 23.04
C THR A 71 9.51 1.65 21.91
N LEU A 72 8.85 0.50 22.10
CA LEU A 72 7.87 -0.01 21.14
C LEU A 72 6.71 0.96 20.94
N VAL A 73 6.15 1.47 22.04
CA VAL A 73 5.02 2.43 21.97
C VAL A 73 5.43 3.69 21.21
N HIS A 74 6.59 4.24 21.55
CA HIS A 74 7.15 5.41 20.87
C HIS A 74 7.41 5.11 19.37
N ALA A 75 8.01 3.98 19.04
CA ALA A 75 8.29 3.59 17.66
C ALA A 75 7.01 3.48 16.83
N VAL A 76 6.03 2.71 17.31
CA VAL A 76 4.76 2.49 16.59
C VAL A 76 3.96 3.77 16.44
N ALA A 77 3.88 4.60 17.51
CA ALA A 77 3.19 5.88 17.46
C ALA A 77 3.85 6.86 16.48
N GLY A 78 5.17 7.01 16.53
CA GLY A 78 5.89 7.93 15.67
C GLY A 78 5.90 7.50 14.20
N ILE A 79 6.13 6.20 13.91
CA ILE A 79 6.02 5.66 12.55
C ILE A 79 4.60 5.83 12.02
N GLY A 80 3.58 5.54 12.85
CA GLY A 80 2.18 5.73 12.49
C GLY A 80 1.84 7.20 12.19
N LEU A 81 2.37 8.13 12.97
CA LEU A 81 2.15 9.57 12.76
C LEU A 81 2.76 10.05 11.43
N VAL A 82 4.01 9.65 11.12
CA VAL A 82 4.64 9.97 9.83
C VAL A 82 3.90 9.32 8.67
N ALA A 83 3.45 8.08 8.81
CA ALA A 83 2.67 7.38 7.78
C ALA A 83 1.31 8.06 7.53
N ALA A 84 0.62 8.49 8.59
CA ALA A 84 -0.62 9.26 8.52
C ALA A 84 -0.42 10.59 7.77
N GLY A 85 0.62 11.33 8.12
CA GLY A 85 0.98 12.58 7.44
C GLY A 85 1.34 12.35 5.97
N THR A 86 2.09 11.29 5.67
CA THR A 86 2.44 10.88 4.30
C THR A 86 1.18 10.55 3.48
N ALA A 87 0.21 9.85 4.08
CA ALA A 87 -1.06 9.55 3.42
C ALA A 87 -1.88 10.82 3.14
N ALA A 88 -1.90 11.78 4.08
CA ALA A 88 -2.57 13.06 3.92
C ALA A 88 -1.95 13.89 2.78
N LEU A 89 -0.63 14.05 2.76
CA LEU A 89 0.05 14.77 1.68
C LEU A 89 -0.09 14.07 0.33
N ASN A 90 -0.10 12.73 0.30
CA ASN A 90 -0.38 12.00 -0.93
C ASN A 90 -1.79 12.30 -1.47
N GLU A 91 -2.81 12.40 -0.61
CA GLU A 91 -4.17 12.78 -1.04
C GLU A 91 -4.20 14.24 -1.55
N VAL A 92 -3.46 15.15 -0.90
CA VAL A 92 -3.30 16.54 -1.40
C VAL A 92 -2.69 16.57 -2.81
N MET A 93 -1.67 15.75 -3.08
CA MET A 93 -1.02 15.69 -4.40
C MET A 93 -1.91 15.03 -5.47
N GLU A 94 -2.80 14.13 -5.06
CA GLU A 94 -3.60 13.30 -5.95
C GLU A 94 -5.09 13.70 -6.03
N TYR A 95 -5.57 14.76 -5.33
CA TYR A 95 -7.00 15.06 -5.21
C TYR A 95 -7.74 15.18 -6.55
N LYS A 96 -7.09 15.76 -7.60
CA LYS A 96 -7.67 15.85 -8.95
C LYS A 96 -7.78 14.48 -9.63
N THR A 97 -6.81 13.62 -9.40
CA THR A 97 -6.78 12.25 -9.92
C THR A 97 -7.82 11.39 -9.20
N ASP A 98 -7.86 11.51 -7.88
CA ASP A 98 -8.80 10.80 -7.01
C ASP A 98 -10.26 11.13 -7.35
N ALA A 99 -10.56 12.37 -7.71
CA ALA A 99 -11.89 12.79 -8.14
C ALA A 99 -12.41 12.06 -9.41
N ARG A 100 -11.53 11.53 -10.25
CA ARG A 100 -11.87 10.81 -11.49
C ARG A 100 -12.13 9.31 -11.28
N MET A 101 -11.68 8.76 -10.15
CA MET A 101 -11.81 7.35 -9.84
C MET A 101 -13.00 7.09 -8.93
N ARG A 102 -13.86 6.11 -9.25
CA ARG A 102 -15.07 5.79 -8.46
C ARG A 102 -14.74 5.47 -7.00
N ARG A 103 -13.64 4.75 -6.77
CA ARG A 103 -13.21 4.31 -5.45
C ARG A 103 -12.75 5.46 -4.54
N THR A 104 -12.26 6.56 -5.10
CA THR A 104 -11.59 7.64 -4.35
C THR A 104 -12.29 8.99 -4.48
N ALA A 105 -13.29 9.13 -5.36
CA ALA A 105 -14.03 10.38 -5.58
C ALA A 105 -14.73 10.92 -4.32
N LEU A 106 -15.07 10.04 -3.38
CA LEU A 106 -15.74 10.40 -2.13
C LEU A 106 -14.76 10.65 -0.96
N ARG A 107 -13.44 10.67 -1.18
CA ARG A 107 -12.46 11.05 -0.16
C ARG A 107 -12.65 12.51 0.27
N PRO A 108 -12.14 12.91 1.47
CA PRO A 108 -12.36 14.25 2.01
C PRO A 108 -11.98 15.39 1.07
N LEU A 109 -10.84 15.29 0.40
CA LEU A 109 -10.36 16.37 -0.49
C LEU A 109 -11.07 16.40 -1.84
N PRO A 110 -11.23 15.30 -2.59
CA PRO A 110 -12.04 15.28 -3.81
C PRO A 110 -13.49 15.69 -3.57
N ALA A 111 -14.10 15.28 -2.45
CA ALA A 111 -15.46 15.62 -2.07
C ALA A 111 -15.60 17.03 -1.44
N ARG A 112 -14.51 17.80 -1.33
CA ARG A 112 -14.49 19.16 -0.76
C ARG A 112 -14.99 19.25 0.70
N ARG A 113 -14.88 18.17 1.47
CA ARG A 113 -15.21 18.16 2.90
C ARG A 113 -14.10 18.76 3.75
N MET A 114 -12.86 18.80 3.22
CA MET A 114 -11.70 19.40 3.90
C MET A 114 -10.93 20.27 2.91
N SER A 115 -10.33 21.36 3.40
CA SER A 115 -9.51 22.23 2.54
C SER A 115 -8.13 21.62 2.28
N LEU A 116 -7.59 21.86 1.07
CA LEU A 116 -6.25 21.40 0.69
C LEU A 116 -5.16 21.98 1.60
N VAL A 117 -5.28 23.25 1.99
CA VAL A 117 -4.31 23.93 2.84
C VAL A 117 -4.31 23.29 4.23
N HIS A 118 -5.48 23.04 4.80
CA HIS A 118 -5.59 22.39 6.12
C HIS A 118 -4.97 20.99 6.09
N ALA A 119 -5.31 20.17 5.09
CA ALA A 119 -4.75 18.82 4.94
C ALA A 119 -3.22 18.85 4.72
N ALA A 120 -2.71 19.82 3.95
CA ALA A 120 -1.27 19.97 3.71
C ALA A 120 -0.52 20.35 5.00
N LEU A 121 -1.03 21.32 5.75
CA LEU A 121 -0.43 21.74 7.02
C LEU A 121 -0.48 20.62 8.06
N ALA A 122 -1.63 19.95 8.21
CA ALA A 122 -1.77 18.83 9.13
C ALA A 122 -0.83 17.66 8.73
N GLY A 123 -0.79 17.29 7.45
CA GLY A 123 0.11 16.24 6.96
C GLY A 123 1.58 16.58 7.15
N GLY A 124 1.98 17.82 6.84
CA GLY A 124 3.35 18.31 7.06
C GLY A 124 3.75 18.29 8.54
N ALA A 125 2.87 18.78 9.42
CA ALA A 125 3.08 18.77 10.86
C ALA A 125 3.23 17.35 11.43
N MET A 126 2.41 16.39 10.93
CA MET A 126 2.51 14.97 11.32
C MET A 126 3.85 14.36 10.89
N ILE A 127 4.35 14.67 9.68
CA ILE A 127 5.63 14.13 9.17
C ILE A 127 6.79 14.71 9.99
N VAL A 128 6.87 16.03 10.12
CA VAL A 128 7.98 16.69 10.82
C VAL A 128 7.95 16.35 12.31
N GLY A 129 6.77 16.49 12.95
CA GLY A 129 6.59 16.18 14.35
C GLY A 129 6.84 14.71 14.68
N GLY A 130 6.34 13.79 13.84
CA GLY A 130 6.57 12.36 14.00
C GLY A 130 8.04 11.95 13.78
N GLY A 131 8.72 12.53 12.79
CA GLY A 131 10.14 12.30 12.55
C GLY A 131 11.03 12.80 13.68
N LEU A 132 10.75 14.02 14.19
CA LEU A 132 11.45 14.56 15.35
C LEU A 132 11.19 13.73 16.60
N TYR A 133 9.93 13.37 16.83
CA TYR A 133 9.54 12.51 17.95
C TYR A 133 10.28 11.15 17.92
N LEU A 134 10.37 10.49 16.77
CA LEU A 134 11.11 9.23 16.62
C LEU A 134 12.59 9.43 16.93
N THR A 135 13.19 10.50 16.42
CA THR A 135 14.62 10.80 16.65
C THR A 135 14.91 10.96 18.14
N LEU A 136 14.04 11.62 18.89
CA LEU A 136 14.22 11.90 20.31
C LEU A 136 13.80 10.74 21.22
N ALA A 137 12.68 10.08 20.89
CA ALA A 137 12.07 9.07 21.75
C ALA A 137 12.54 7.62 21.45
N THR A 138 13.17 7.40 20.28
CA THR A 138 13.78 6.11 19.92
C THR A 138 15.25 6.26 19.60
N ASN A 139 15.59 6.60 18.36
CA ASN A 139 16.96 6.88 17.94
C ASN A 139 17.00 7.65 16.60
N PRO A 140 18.10 8.37 16.28
CA PRO A 140 18.23 9.15 15.06
C PRO A 140 18.14 8.33 13.77
N LEU A 141 18.62 7.08 13.77
CA LEU A 141 18.58 6.21 12.60
C LEU A 141 17.12 5.93 12.18
N THR A 142 16.27 5.58 13.16
CA THR A 142 14.84 5.31 12.89
C THR A 142 14.12 6.57 12.42
N GLY A 143 14.37 7.72 13.04
CA GLY A 143 13.80 9.00 12.61
C GLY A 143 14.19 9.34 11.17
N ALA A 144 15.49 9.27 10.85
CA ALA A 144 16.01 9.57 9.51
C ALA A 144 15.46 8.61 8.44
N LEU A 145 15.43 7.29 8.70
CA LEU A 145 14.89 6.30 7.77
C LEU A 145 13.39 6.48 7.56
N THR A 146 12.63 6.84 8.60
CA THR A 146 11.19 7.08 8.48
C THR A 146 10.91 8.32 7.63
N LEU A 147 11.64 9.41 7.82
CA LEU A 147 11.53 10.62 7.00
C LEU A 147 11.96 10.36 5.55
N ALA A 148 13.06 9.63 5.34
CA ALA A 148 13.51 9.25 3.99
C ALA A 148 12.47 8.37 3.27
N THR A 149 11.81 7.45 3.99
CA THR A 149 10.72 6.61 3.47
C THR A 149 9.54 7.47 3.02
N SER A 150 9.12 8.44 3.85
CA SER A 150 8.06 9.40 3.52
C SER A 150 8.42 10.25 2.30
N ALA A 151 9.64 10.78 2.26
CA ALA A 151 10.13 11.58 1.14
C ALA A 151 10.15 10.79 -0.16
N MET A 152 10.65 9.54 -0.16
CA MET A 152 10.62 8.66 -1.32
C MET A 152 9.20 8.39 -1.81
N TYR A 153 8.26 8.13 -0.89
CA TYR A 153 6.87 7.90 -1.23
C TYR A 153 6.24 9.12 -1.92
N LEU A 154 6.45 10.32 -1.37
CA LEU A 154 5.85 11.55 -1.88
C LEU A 154 6.57 12.07 -3.14
N ALA A 155 7.91 12.12 -3.15
CA ALA A 155 8.69 12.74 -4.21
C ALA A 155 8.95 11.81 -5.41
N ALA A 156 9.04 10.49 -5.20
CA ALA A 156 9.32 9.54 -6.28
C ALA A 156 8.07 8.75 -6.68
N TYR A 157 7.49 8.00 -5.76
CA TYR A 157 6.37 7.09 -6.10
C TYR A 157 5.12 7.84 -6.55
N THR A 158 4.68 8.87 -5.82
CA THR A 158 3.42 9.57 -6.09
C THR A 158 3.38 10.22 -7.48
N PRO A 159 4.39 10.96 -7.94
CA PRO A 159 4.40 11.52 -9.30
C PRO A 159 4.59 10.43 -10.37
N LEU A 160 5.40 9.40 -10.09
CA LEU A 160 5.75 8.36 -11.05
C LEU A 160 4.54 7.51 -11.49
N LYS A 161 3.51 7.39 -10.64
CA LYS A 161 2.25 6.68 -10.99
C LYS A 161 1.60 7.18 -12.28
N LYS A 162 1.77 8.46 -12.61
CA LYS A 162 1.20 9.09 -13.82
C LYS A 162 2.11 8.98 -15.03
N ILE A 163 3.36 8.58 -14.81
CA ILE A 163 4.41 8.62 -15.83
C ILE A 163 4.74 7.23 -16.35
N HIS A 164 5.02 6.27 -15.44
CA HIS A 164 5.56 4.98 -15.84
C HIS A 164 5.15 3.84 -14.90
N PRO A 165 4.88 2.61 -15.42
CA PRO A 165 4.50 1.44 -14.61
C PRO A 165 5.54 1.00 -13.57
N ILE A 166 6.81 1.43 -13.69
CA ILE A 166 7.87 1.19 -12.70
C ILE A 166 7.53 1.78 -11.33
N CYS A 167 6.52 2.65 -11.27
CA CYS A 167 6.00 3.19 -10.00
C CYS A 167 5.68 2.08 -8.98
N THR A 168 5.22 0.90 -9.44
CA THR A 168 4.96 -0.24 -8.56
C THR A 168 6.23 -0.72 -7.86
N PHE A 169 7.36 -0.79 -8.60
CA PHE A 169 8.65 -1.18 -8.03
C PHE A 169 9.17 -0.11 -7.05
N ILE A 170 9.15 1.15 -7.46
CA ILE A 170 9.61 2.26 -6.60
C ILE A 170 8.74 2.37 -5.34
N GLY A 171 7.41 2.22 -5.48
CA GLY A 171 6.48 2.24 -4.36
C GLY A 171 6.59 1.05 -3.41
N ALA A 172 7.10 -0.09 -3.89
CA ALA A 172 7.33 -1.26 -3.04
C ALA A 172 8.48 -1.04 -2.04
N ILE A 173 9.43 -0.14 -2.33
CA ILE A 173 10.52 0.19 -1.39
C ILE A 173 9.96 0.83 -0.11
N PRO A 174 9.29 1.98 -0.14
CA PRO A 174 8.71 2.56 1.07
C PRO A 174 7.65 1.66 1.72
N GLY A 175 6.92 0.85 0.92
CA GLY A 175 5.95 -0.11 1.44
C GLY A 175 6.57 -1.26 2.25
N ALA A 176 7.83 -1.63 2.01
CA ALA A 176 8.55 -2.66 2.73
C ALA A 176 9.34 -2.13 3.95
N MET A 177 9.49 -0.82 4.08
CA MET A 177 10.27 -0.20 5.16
C MET A 177 9.70 -0.40 6.57
N PRO A 178 8.39 -0.48 6.82
CA PRO A 178 7.87 -0.50 8.20
C PRO A 178 8.51 -1.56 9.11
N GLY A 179 8.75 -2.77 8.62
CA GLY A 179 9.45 -3.81 9.37
C GLY A 179 10.90 -3.43 9.72
N VAL A 180 11.60 -2.78 8.81
CA VAL A 180 12.96 -2.26 9.02
C VAL A 180 12.95 -1.13 10.05
N LEU A 181 11.97 -0.23 9.98
CA LEU A 181 11.82 0.88 10.93
C LEU A 181 11.57 0.38 12.36
N GLY A 182 10.74 -0.65 12.50
CA GLY A 182 10.54 -1.30 13.80
C GLY A 182 11.82 -1.96 14.30
N TRP A 183 12.54 -2.67 13.43
CA TRP A 183 13.83 -3.27 13.76
C TRP A 183 14.85 -2.23 14.22
N THR A 184 15.02 -1.14 13.48
CA THR A 184 15.99 -0.09 13.82
C THR A 184 15.61 0.64 15.12
N ALA A 185 14.31 0.78 15.41
CA ALA A 185 13.83 1.33 16.68
C ALA A 185 14.28 0.48 17.88
N ALA A 186 14.31 -0.85 17.73
CA ALA A 186 14.75 -1.76 18.76
C ALA A 186 16.28 -1.87 18.89
N ARG A 187 17.02 -1.73 17.75
CA ARG A 187 18.44 -2.07 17.69
C ARG A 187 19.40 -0.93 17.37
N ASN A 188 18.87 0.19 16.89
CA ASN A 188 19.66 1.32 16.37
C ASN A 188 20.72 0.92 15.31
N ARG A 189 20.41 -0.11 14.51
CA ARG A 189 21.31 -0.61 13.44
C ARG A 189 20.51 -1.40 12.40
N LEU A 190 21.10 -1.52 11.20
CA LEU A 190 20.62 -2.39 10.15
C LEU A 190 21.39 -3.72 10.22
N ASP A 191 20.65 -4.82 10.34
CA ASP A 191 21.18 -6.18 10.32
C ASP A 191 20.62 -6.94 9.11
N TRP A 192 21.21 -8.08 8.77
CA TRP A 192 20.73 -8.93 7.68
C TRP A 192 19.30 -9.39 7.86
N GLU A 193 18.88 -9.59 9.11
CA GLU A 193 17.51 -9.99 9.45
C GLU A 193 16.50 -8.89 9.09
N ALA A 194 16.85 -7.63 9.30
CA ALA A 194 16.01 -6.50 8.84
C ALA A 194 15.85 -6.50 7.32
N LEU A 195 16.93 -6.81 6.58
CA LEU A 195 16.88 -6.91 5.11
C LEU A 195 16.04 -8.11 4.65
N VAL A 196 16.05 -9.21 5.39
CA VAL A 196 15.15 -10.35 5.10
C VAL A 196 13.70 -9.99 5.34
N LEU A 197 13.36 -9.31 6.45
CA LEU A 197 12.01 -8.80 6.69
C LEU A 197 11.57 -7.82 5.58
N PHE A 198 12.45 -6.91 5.18
CA PHE A 198 12.23 -6.04 4.02
C PHE A 198 11.95 -6.85 2.76
N GLY A 199 12.80 -7.83 2.43
CA GLY A 199 12.70 -8.65 1.22
C GLY A 199 11.39 -9.44 1.14
N ILE A 200 10.92 -9.99 2.26
CA ILE A 200 9.64 -10.71 2.33
C ILE A 200 8.49 -9.75 1.97
N VAL A 201 8.40 -8.59 2.62
CA VAL A 201 7.34 -7.62 2.36
C VAL A 201 7.48 -7.04 0.96
N PHE A 202 8.70 -6.72 0.51
CA PHE A 202 8.98 -6.16 -0.81
C PHE A 202 8.50 -7.09 -1.93
N LEU A 203 8.84 -8.37 -1.89
CA LEU A 203 8.44 -9.33 -2.91
C LEU A 203 6.95 -9.67 -2.84
N TRP A 204 6.39 -9.78 -1.61
CA TRP A 204 4.98 -10.04 -1.41
C TRP A 204 4.07 -8.95 -2.01
N GLN A 205 4.51 -7.70 -1.99
CA GLN A 205 3.71 -6.58 -2.52
C GLN A 205 3.38 -6.72 -4.01
N PHE A 206 4.24 -7.33 -4.82
CA PHE A 206 4.01 -7.37 -6.28
C PHE A 206 2.80 -8.22 -6.68
N PRO A 207 2.64 -9.50 -6.26
CA PRO A 207 1.42 -10.24 -6.55
C PRO A 207 0.19 -9.55 -5.94
N HIS A 208 0.32 -8.87 -4.79
CA HIS A 208 -0.75 -8.11 -4.17
C HIS A 208 -1.17 -6.89 -5.02
N PHE A 209 -0.24 -6.00 -5.33
CA PHE A 209 -0.53 -4.78 -6.08
C PHE A 209 -0.94 -5.04 -7.52
N PHE A 210 -0.34 -6.03 -8.19
CA PHE A 210 -0.74 -6.40 -9.54
C PHE A 210 -2.15 -7.01 -9.57
N SER A 211 -2.56 -7.74 -8.54
CA SER A 211 -3.95 -8.22 -8.40
C SER A 211 -4.93 -7.06 -8.23
N ILE A 212 -4.59 -6.06 -7.40
CA ILE A 212 -5.39 -4.84 -7.26
C ILE A 212 -5.47 -4.08 -8.58
N ALA A 213 -4.32 -3.88 -9.24
CA ALA A 213 -4.26 -3.17 -10.52
C ALA A 213 -5.05 -3.88 -11.62
N TRP A 214 -5.06 -5.24 -11.61
CA TRP A 214 -5.88 -6.05 -12.50
C TRP A 214 -7.36 -5.83 -12.29
N LEU A 215 -7.80 -5.86 -11.03
CA LEU A 215 -9.23 -5.71 -10.66
C LEU A 215 -9.76 -4.30 -10.90
N TYR A 216 -8.95 -3.29 -10.62
CA TYR A 216 -9.33 -1.87 -10.70
C TYR A 216 -8.74 -1.14 -11.92
N ARG A 217 -8.38 -1.89 -12.98
CA ARG A 217 -7.78 -1.37 -14.20
C ARG A 217 -8.55 -0.16 -14.75
N GLU A 218 -9.86 -0.28 -14.86
CA GLU A 218 -10.74 0.77 -15.42
C GLU A 218 -10.74 2.05 -14.56
N ASP A 219 -10.64 1.92 -13.23
CA ASP A 219 -10.50 3.05 -12.32
C ASP A 219 -9.17 3.76 -12.49
N TYR A 220 -8.08 3.00 -12.57
CA TYR A 220 -6.75 3.55 -12.81
C TYR A 220 -6.64 4.25 -14.18
N GLU A 221 -7.27 3.70 -15.20
CA GLU A 221 -7.35 4.30 -16.54
C GLU A 221 -8.09 5.65 -16.48
N ARG A 222 -9.26 5.74 -15.81
CA ARG A 222 -9.97 7.01 -15.57
C ARG A 222 -9.14 8.04 -14.81
N GLY A 223 -8.35 7.60 -13.84
CA GLY A 223 -7.42 8.43 -13.08
C GLY A 223 -6.14 8.80 -13.84
N SER A 224 -5.96 8.32 -15.08
CA SER A 224 -4.71 8.47 -15.84
C SER A 224 -3.48 7.92 -15.10
N ILE A 225 -3.68 6.86 -14.29
CA ILE A 225 -2.61 6.17 -13.55
C ILE A 225 -2.07 5.04 -14.41
N ARG A 226 -0.78 5.07 -14.70
CA ARG A 226 -0.10 4.15 -15.62
C ARG A 226 0.39 2.88 -14.92
N MET A 227 -0.55 2.11 -14.33
CA MET A 227 -0.23 0.77 -13.83
C MET A 227 -0.01 -0.20 -14.99
N LEU A 228 0.79 -1.25 -14.75
CA LEU A 228 1.16 -2.20 -15.80
C LEU A 228 -0.06 -2.80 -16.55
N PRO A 229 -1.15 -3.26 -15.88
CA PRO A 229 -2.34 -3.77 -16.59
C PRO A 229 -3.13 -2.69 -17.33
N VAL A 230 -2.91 -1.39 -17.05
CA VAL A 230 -3.53 -0.29 -17.78
C VAL A 230 -2.81 -0.03 -19.09
N VAL A 231 -1.47 -0.06 -19.06
CA VAL A 231 -0.62 0.19 -20.22
C VAL A 231 -0.60 -0.99 -21.17
N GLU A 232 -0.69 -2.22 -20.65
CA GLU A 232 -0.63 -3.46 -21.39
C GLU A 232 -2.02 -4.13 -21.39
N ALA A 233 -2.70 -4.08 -22.53
CA ALA A 233 -4.09 -4.53 -22.64
C ALA A 233 -4.28 -6.04 -22.47
N ASP A 234 -3.29 -6.87 -22.87
CA ASP A 234 -3.33 -8.33 -22.77
C ASP A 234 -2.92 -8.86 -21.39
N GLY A 235 -2.25 -8.04 -20.58
CA GLY A 235 -1.84 -8.37 -19.22
C GLY A 235 -0.72 -9.40 -19.10
N ARG A 236 -0.03 -9.76 -20.19
CA ARG A 236 1.01 -10.81 -20.19
C ARG A 236 2.17 -10.50 -19.26
N SER A 237 2.70 -9.26 -19.32
CA SER A 237 3.79 -8.87 -18.43
C SER A 237 3.35 -8.81 -16.97
N THR A 238 2.08 -8.44 -16.73
CA THR A 238 1.52 -8.41 -15.38
C THR A 238 1.49 -9.81 -14.76
N VAL A 239 0.93 -10.80 -15.45
CA VAL A 239 0.87 -12.18 -14.93
C VAL A 239 2.26 -12.82 -14.83
N ARG A 240 3.17 -12.53 -15.78
CA ARG A 240 4.57 -12.95 -15.68
C ARG A 240 5.23 -12.42 -14.42
N ASN A 241 5.09 -11.14 -14.13
CA ASN A 241 5.64 -10.53 -12.93
C ASN A 241 5.01 -11.11 -11.65
N ILE A 242 3.69 -11.33 -11.62
CA ILE A 242 3.02 -12.02 -10.51
C ILE A 242 3.69 -13.36 -10.21
N VAL A 243 3.91 -14.20 -11.22
CA VAL A 243 4.53 -15.52 -11.06
C VAL A 243 5.98 -15.40 -10.63
N LEU A 244 6.77 -14.52 -11.26
CA LEU A 244 8.19 -14.33 -10.94
C LEU A 244 8.39 -13.86 -9.51
N TYR A 245 7.63 -12.85 -9.05
CA TYR A 245 7.75 -12.35 -7.69
C TYR A 245 7.20 -13.32 -6.65
N ALA A 246 6.12 -14.07 -6.95
CA ALA A 246 5.64 -15.13 -6.08
C ALA A 246 6.66 -16.28 -5.96
N LEU A 247 7.36 -16.63 -7.05
CA LEU A 247 8.43 -17.62 -7.03
C LEU A 247 9.63 -17.12 -6.21
N ALA A 248 10.07 -15.86 -6.41
CA ALA A 248 11.18 -15.26 -5.66
C ALA A 248 10.86 -15.08 -4.17
N LEU A 249 9.58 -14.92 -3.81
CA LEU A 249 9.14 -14.81 -2.43
C LEU A 249 9.40 -16.10 -1.63
N ILE A 250 9.36 -17.28 -2.27
CA ILE A 250 9.57 -18.56 -1.57
C ILE A 250 10.95 -18.59 -0.88
N PRO A 251 12.08 -18.50 -1.60
CA PRO A 251 13.40 -18.61 -0.95
C PRO A 251 13.63 -17.50 0.09
N ILE A 252 13.21 -16.27 -0.14
CA ILE A 252 13.38 -15.20 0.85
C ILE A 252 12.57 -15.45 2.12
N SER A 253 11.39 -16.08 2.00
CA SER A 253 10.56 -16.45 3.16
C SER A 253 11.15 -17.63 3.96
N LEU A 254 12.11 -18.36 3.42
CA LEU A 254 12.84 -19.40 4.17
C LEU A 254 14.06 -18.84 4.91
N ALA A 255 14.58 -17.69 4.50
CA ALA A 255 15.78 -17.08 5.06
C ALA A 255 15.73 -16.84 6.60
N PRO A 256 14.58 -16.52 7.22
CA PRO A 256 14.49 -16.39 8.67
C PRO A 256 14.99 -17.62 9.45
N VAL A 257 14.83 -18.82 8.91
CA VAL A 257 15.32 -20.06 9.58
C VAL A 257 16.85 -20.12 9.59
N TYR A 258 17.46 -19.78 8.45
CA TYR A 258 18.93 -19.77 8.33
C TYR A 258 19.59 -18.66 9.17
N LEU A 259 18.87 -17.58 9.43
CA LEU A 259 19.31 -16.49 10.31
C LEU A 259 18.96 -16.72 11.79
N GLY A 260 18.42 -17.89 12.14
CA GLY A 260 18.04 -18.22 13.53
C GLY A 260 16.90 -17.38 14.10
N MET A 261 16.07 -16.78 13.22
CA MET A 261 14.89 -16.02 13.64
C MET A 261 13.68 -16.91 13.92
N SER A 262 13.61 -18.09 13.29
CA SER A 262 12.47 -18.97 13.40
C SER A 262 12.87 -20.45 13.21
N GLY A 263 11.99 -21.37 13.60
CA GLY A 263 12.26 -22.79 13.62
C GLY A 263 11.65 -23.56 12.43
N ARG A 264 11.67 -24.91 12.54
CA ARG A 264 11.26 -25.83 11.46
C ARG A 264 9.76 -25.79 11.16
N ILE A 265 8.89 -25.47 12.13
CA ILE A 265 7.44 -25.36 11.91
C ILE A 265 7.16 -24.17 10.99
N TYR A 266 7.84 -23.04 11.24
CA TYR A 266 7.79 -21.89 10.33
C TYR A 266 8.28 -22.27 8.91
N LEU A 267 9.39 -23.01 8.80
CA LEU A 267 9.94 -23.46 7.52
C LEU A 267 8.87 -24.21 6.69
N ALA A 268 8.23 -25.19 7.30
CA ALA A 268 7.18 -25.98 6.64
C ALA A 268 6.00 -25.09 6.21
N GLY A 269 5.52 -24.23 7.12
CA GLY A 269 4.44 -23.31 6.83
C GLY A 269 4.78 -22.30 5.73
N ALA A 270 6.00 -21.74 5.72
CA ALA A 270 6.47 -20.81 4.68
C ALA A 270 6.50 -21.47 3.29
N VAL A 271 6.96 -22.73 3.21
CA VAL A 271 6.93 -23.52 1.95
C VAL A 271 5.49 -23.71 1.48
N VAL A 272 4.60 -24.20 2.36
CA VAL A 272 3.19 -24.45 2.00
C VAL A 272 2.51 -23.17 1.52
N MET A 273 2.63 -22.08 2.27
CA MET A 273 2.02 -20.80 1.93
C MET A 273 2.62 -20.21 0.65
N GLY A 274 3.94 -20.31 0.46
CA GLY A 274 4.62 -19.80 -0.74
C GLY A 274 4.18 -20.57 -2.00
N VAL A 275 4.11 -21.90 -1.92
CA VAL A 275 3.61 -22.76 -3.02
C VAL A 275 2.14 -22.48 -3.32
N ALA A 276 1.31 -22.30 -2.28
CA ALA A 276 -0.11 -21.96 -2.46
C ALA A 276 -0.28 -20.61 -3.15
N LEU A 277 0.49 -19.59 -2.74
CA LEU A 277 0.45 -18.26 -3.39
C LEU A 277 0.89 -18.34 -4.86
N LEU A 278 1.99 -19.06 -5.12
CA LEU A 278 2.47 -19.29 -6.48
C LEU A 278 1.43 -20.01 -7.34
N TRP A 279 0.73 -21.00 -6.79
CA TRP A 279 -0.34 -21.70 -7.49
C TRP A 279 -1.48 -20.76 -7.93
N PHE A 280 -1.93 -19.82 -7.06
CA PHE A 280 -2.92 -18.82 -7.46
C PHE A 280 -2.41 -17.91 -8.58
N GLY A 281 -1.13 -17.50 -8.54
CA GLY A 281 -0.50 -16.72 -9.60
C GLY A 281 -0.44 -17.48 -10.94
N VAL A 282 0.00 -18.75 -10.91
CA VAL A 282 0.06 -19.62 -12.08
C VAL A 282 -1.35 -19.91 -12.63
N ARG A 283 -2.35 -20.11 -11.75
CA ARG A 283 -3.74 -20.27 -12.17
C ARG A 283 -4.25 -19.07 -12.96
N LEU A 284 -3.96 -17.84 -12.51
CA LEU A 284 -4.31 -16.63 -13.26
C LEU A 284 -3.58 -16.58 -14.61
N ALA A 285 -2.28 -16.90 -14.63
CA ALA A 285 -1.46 -16.87 -15.84
C ALA A 285 -1.96 -17.88 -16.91
N ARG A 286 -2.35 -19.08 -16.49
CA ARG A 286 -2.83 -20.15 -17.39
C ARG A 286 -4.18 -19.86 -18.06
N LEU A 287 -4.94 -18.87 -17.59
CA LEU A 287 -6.19 -18.49 -18.24
C LEU A 287 -5.96 -17.83 -19.60
N HIS A 288 -4.82 -17.19 -19.82
CA HIS A 288 -4.49 -16.43 -21.04
C HIS A 288 -5.59 -15.44 -21.44
N LEU A 289 -6.30 -14.88 -20.45
CA LEU A 289 -7.41 -13.95 -20.63
C LEU A 289 -6.99 -12.53 -20.23
N PRO A 290 -7.50 -11.50 -20.92
CA PRO A 290 -7.21 -10.12 -20.59
C PRO A 290 -7.81 -9.70 -19.23
N PRO A 291 -7.34 -8.60 -18.61
CA PRO A 291 -7.87 -8.07 -17.33
C PRO A 291 -9.36 -7.75 -17.35
N THR A 292 -9.94 -7.54 -18.52
CA THR A 292 -11.37 -7.24 -18.70
C THR A 292 -12.29 -8.45 -18.57
N ALA A 293 -11.76 -9.66 -18.79
CA ALA A 293 -12.56 -10.89 -18.76
C ALA A 293 -13.02 -11.26 -17.34
N ALA A 294 -14.28 -11.66 -17.18
CA ALA A 294 -14.86 -11.99 -15.88
C ALA A 294 -14.11 -13.13 -15.15
N ARG A 295 -13.70 -14.17 -15.88
CA ARG A 295 -12.93 -15.31 -15.32
C ARG A 295 -11.55 -14.87 -14.81
N SER A 296 -10.86 -13.97 -15.52
CA SER A 296 -9.56 -13.46 -15.06
C SER A 296 -9.72 -12.55 -13.83
N LYS A 297 -10.76 -11.72 -13.78
CA LYS A 297 -11.10 -10.91 -12.59
C LYS A 297 -11.39 -11.80 -11.38
N ALA A 298 -12.13 -12.92 -11.56
CA ALA A 298 -12.37 -13.87 -10.48
C ALA A 298 -11.07 -14.53 -9.97
N ALA A 299 -10.19 -14.96 -10.87
CA ALA A 299 -8.89 -15.54 -10.50
C ALA A 299 -7.98 -14.51 -9.79
N ALA A 300 -7.94 -13.26 -10.28
CA ALA A 300 -7.20 -12.17 -9.64
C ALA A 300 -7.75 -11.84 -8.24
N ARG A 301 -9.06 -11.96 -8.02
CA ARG A 301 -9.68 -11.78 -6.69
C ARG A 301 -9.22 -12.88 -5.72
N HIS A 302 -9.19 -14.14 -6.14
CA HIS A 302 -8.68 -15.22 -5.29
C HIS A 302 -7.19 -15.05 -4.97
N LEU A 303 -6.38 -14.63 -5.96
CA LEU A 303 -4.98 -14.30 -5.73
C LEU A 303 -4.83 -13.15 -4.72
N LEU A 304 -5.62 -12.07 -4.86
CA LEU A 304 -5.62 -10.96 -3.91
C LEU A 304 -5.96 -11.43 -2.50
N GLN A 305 -7.00 -12.26 -2.34
CA GLN A 305 -7.35 -12.85 -1.05
C GLN A 305 -6.20 -13.69 -0.48
N ALA A 306 -5.57 -14.54 -1.30
CA ALA A 306 -4.41 -15.32 -0.87
C ALA A 306 -3.26 -14.42 -0.39
N THR A 307 -2.98 -13.31 -1.07
CA THR A 307 -1.94 -12.35 -0.63
C THR A 307 -2.30 -11.68 0.70
N VAL A 308 -3.58 -11.36 0.92
CA VAL A 308 -4.04 -10.71 2.17
C VAL A 308 -3.83 -11.63 3.37
N PHE A 309 -4.07 -12.93 3.21
CA PHE A 309 -3.85 -13.91 4.29
C PHE A 309 -2.37 -14.31 4.44
N TYR A 310 -1.61 -14.33 3.35
CA TYR A 310 -0.22 -14.78 3.33
C TYR A 310 0.65 -14.06 4.37
N LEU A 311 0.72 -12.74 4.30
CA LEU A 311 1.67 -11.98 5.12
C LEU A 311 1.35 -12.04 6.62
N PRO A 312 0.10 -11.81 7.09
CA PRO A 312 -0.23 -11.95 8.51
C PRO A 312 0.04 -13.35 9.06
N LEU A 313 -0.34 -14.39 8.30
CA LEU A 313 -0.13 -15.77 8.73
C LEU A 313 1.35 -16.13 8.78
N LEU A 314 2.13 -15.72 7.79
CA LEU A 314 3.56 -15.96 7.75
C LEU A 314 4.26 -15.32 8.95
N LEU A 315 3.96 -14.06 9.24
CA LEU A 315 4.57 -13.32 10.33
C LEU A 315 4.10 -13.80 11.69
N ALA A 316 2.82 -14.16 11.83
CA ALA A 316 2.31 -14.79 13.05
C ALA A 316 3.01 -16.14 13.31
N LEU A 317 3.14 -16.99 12.28
CA LEU A 317 3.83 -18.27 12.40
C LEU A 317 5.32 -18.07 12.75
N MET A 318 5.95 -17.04 12.19
CA MET A 318 7.33 -16.69 12.50
C MET A 318 7.50 -16.29 13.98
N MET A 319 6.55 -15.51 14.54
CA MET A 319 6.54 -15.15 15.96
C MET A 319 6.29 -16.36 16.87
N LEU A 320 5.29 -17.20 16.53
CA LEU A 320 4.93 -18.38 17.34
C LEU A 320 6.03 -19.46 17.32
N ASN A 321 6.85 -19.50 16.29
CA ASN A 321 7.94 -20.45 16.15
C ASN A 321 9.32 -19.74 16.18
N THR A 322 9.42 -18.64 16.94
CA THR A 322 10.70 -17.98 17.19
C THR A 322 11.68 -18.98 17.80
N ALA A 323 12.87 -19.10 17.22
CA ALA A 323 13.86 -20.06 17.68
C ALA A 323 14.28 -19.74 19.13
N ALA A 324 14.04 -20.66 20.05
CA ALA A 324 14.61 -20.57 21.39
C ALA A 324 16.14 -20.56 21.27
N ARG A 325 16.79 -19.63 21.97
CA ARG A 325 18.25 -19.57 22.09
C ARG A 325 18.75 -20.57 23.08
#